data_a3ed6e5cc0b62454e10c1a4abaf50ba4
#
_entry.id   a3ed6e5cc0b62454e10c1a4abaf50ba4
#
_cell.length_a   1.000
_cell.length_b   1.000
_cell.length_c   1.000
_cell.angle_alpha   90.00
_cell.angle_beta   90.00
_cell.angle_gamma   90.00
#
_symmetry.space_group_name_H-M   'P 1'
#
loop_
_entity.id
_entity.type
_entity.pdbx_description
1 polymer ?
#
loop_
_entity_poly.entity_id
_entity_poly.type
_entity_poly.pdbx_seq_one_letter_code
_entity_poly.pdbx_strand_id
1 'polypeptide(L)'
;MVKYNELSVSSNKNKTRVGRGISAGRGKTAGRGTKGQNARTGKKLRVMFQGGQRPLAQAIPKNRGFKSLKAPAQVVYTDNLNSLSGVVDNFTLYEAGLIATPFHTVKIITRGEITTQIDLKIQSISASAKEALSNAGGSFEKVATPLPKSVKQAEAEDK
;
A
#
# COMPACT_ATOMS: atom_id res chain seq x y z
N MET A 1 24.55 -24.44 -0.16
CA MET A 1 25.47 -23.93 -1.21
C MET A 1 24.92 -24.35 -2.56
N VAL A 2 24.56 -23.41 -3.44
CA VAL A 2 24.12 -23.70 -4.81
C VAL A 2 25.33 -24.14 -5.62
N LYS A 3 25.24 -25.26 -6.30
CA LYS A 3 26.32 -25.76 -7.14
C LYS A 3 26.29 -25.03 -8.48
N TYR A 4 27.47 -24.90 -9.12
CA TYR A 4 27.62 -24.19 -10.39
C TYR A 4 26.75 -24.74 -11.53
N ASN A 5 26.50 -26.05 -11.52
CA ASN A 5 25.63 -26.74 -12.48
C ASN A 5 24.13 -26.62 -12.19
N GLU A 6 23.75 -26.06 -11.06
CA GLU A 6 22.34 -25.84 -10.65
C GLU A 6 21.86 -24.41 -10.97
N LEU A 7 22.73 -23.58 -11.56
CA LEU A 7 22.38 -22.21 -11.94
C LEU A 7 21.42 -22.24 -13.15
N SER A 8 20.17 -21.84 -12.91
CA SER A 8 19.17 -21.62 -13.96
C SER A 8 19.17 -20.16 -14.39
N VAL A 9 19.45 -19.91 -15.67
CA VAL A 9 19.39 -18.57 -16.25
C VAL A 9 18.06 -18.41 -16.97
N SER A 10 17.26 -17.42 -16.58
CA SER A 10 16.10 -17.01 -17.37
C SER A 10 16.58 -16.33 -18.65
N SER A 11 16.30 -16.92 -19.81
CA SER A 11 16.68 -16.31 -21.10
C SER A 11 15.90 -15.01 -21.33
N ASN A 12 16.61 -13.93 -21.59
CA ASN A 12 15.98 -12.68 -22.02
C ASN A 12 15.28 -12.86 -23.38
N LYS A 13 14.02 -12.40 -23.47
CA LYS A 13 13.31 -12.37 -24.75
C LYS A 13 14.09 -11.54 -25.77
N ASN A 14 14.47 -12.13 -26.89
CA ASN A 14 15.12 -11.41 -27.98
C ASN A 14 14.19 -10.30 -28.52
N LYS A 15 14.73 -9.09 -28.65
CA LYS A 15 13.98 -7.96 -29.24
C LYS A 15 13.68 -8.23 -30.70
N THR A 16 12.41 -8.07 -31.11
CA THR A 16 12.02 -8.22 -32.51
C THR A 16 12.67 -7.14 -33.37
N ARG A 17 13.45 -7.54 -34.38
CA ARG A 17 14.07 -6.63 -35.36
C ARG A 17 13.07 -6.34 -36.45
N VAL A 18 12.62 -5.08 -36.58
CA VAL A 18 11.64 -4.63 -37.55
C VAL A 18 12.34 -4.11 -38.82
N GLY A 19 11.63 -4.14 -39.99
CA GLY A 19 12.16 -3.65 -41.25
C GLY A 19 13.31 -4.51 -41.85
N ARG A 20 13.32 -5.82 -41.62
CA ARG A 20 14.37 -6.76 -42.06
C ARG A 20 13.84 -7.81 -43.04
N GLY A 21 12.91 -7.41 -43.92
CA GLY A 21 12.33 -8.25 -44.94
C GLY A 21 11.05 -8.96 -44.51
N ILE A 22 10.33 -9.51 -45.48
CA ILE A 22 9.00 -10.13 -45.28
C ILE A 22 9.11 -11.38 -44.41
N SER A 23 10.15 -12.16 -44.59
CA SER A 23 10.40 -13.40 -43.85
C SER A 23 10.62 -13.17 -42.35
N ALA A 24 10.98 -11.95 -41.94
CA ALA A 24 11.16 -11.59 -40.51
C ALA A 24 9.86 -11.18 -39.81
N GLY A 25 8.69 -11.31 -40.48
CA GLY A 25 7.37 -11.05 -39.94
C GLY A 25 6.95 -9.58 -39.88
N ARG A 26 7.88 -8.62 -39.81
CA ARG A 26 7.60 -7.16 -39.78
C ARG A 26 8.49 -6.41 -40.78
N GLY A 27 8.48 -6.83 -42.04
CA GLY A 27 9.36 -6.34 -43.09
C GLY A 27 9.04 -4.95 -43.59
N LYS A 28 7.93 -4.78 -44.31
CA LYS A 28 7.63 -3.57 -45.10
C LYS A 28 7.26 -2.36 -44.24
N THR A 29 6.26 -2.49 -43.42
CA THR A 29 5.73 -1.36 -42.60
C THR A 29 6.30 -1.26 -41.23
N ALA A 30 7.06 -2.26 -40.77
CA ALA A 30 7.69 -2.31 -39.46
C ALA A 30 6.75 -2.07 -38.24
N GLY A 31 5.42 -2.34 -38.45
CA GLY A 31 4.38 -2.09 -37.46
C GLY A 31 3.90 -0.64 -37.39
N ARG A 32 4.31 0.24 -38.33
CA ARG A 32 3.95 1.67 -38.32
C ARG A 32 2.71 1.99 -39.21
N GLY A 33 2.24 1.06 -39.98
CA GLY A 33 1.18 1.28 -40.97
C GLY A 33 1.69 1.99 -42.24
N THR A 34 0.77 2.54 -43.05
CA THR A 34 1.09 3.04 -44.41
C THR A 34 1.27 4.57 -44.44
N LYS A 35 0.39 5.33 -43.81
CA LYS A 35 0.37 6.79 -43.85
C LYS A 35 0.25 7.35 -42.45
N GLY A 36 0.51 8.64 -42.28
CA GLY A 36 0.42 9.34 -41.02
C GLY A 36 1.78 9.79 -40.46
N GLN A 37 1.75 10.74 -39.56
CA GLN A 37 2.95 11.38 -38.97
C GLN A 37 3.82 10.37 -38.22
N ASN A 38 3.21 9.40 -37.52
CA ASN A 38 3.91 8.38 -36.75
C ASN A 38 4.56 7.28 -37.62
N ALA A 39 4.15 7.15 -38.88
CA ALA A 39 4.73 6.16 -39.81
C ALA A 39 6.06 6.66 -40.42
N ARG A 40 6.32 7.94 -40.39
CA ARG A 40 7.49 8.58 -41.01
C ARG A 40 8.58 8.84 -39.95
N THR A 41 9.76 9.20 -40.41
CA THR A 41 10.86 9.67 -39.55
C THR A 41 10.60 11.12 -39.11
N GLY A 42 11.17 11.54 -38.00
CA GLY A 42 11.10 12.92 -37.54
C GLY A 42 10.49 13.04 -36.13
N LYS A 43 10.07 14.27 -35.80
CA LYS A 43 9.58 14.63 -34.47
C LYS A 43 8.26 13.91 -34.14
N LYS A 44 8.23 13.19 -33.05
CA LYS A 44 7.01 12.56 -32.51
C LYS A 44 6.12 13.60 -31.83
N LEU A 45 4.82 13.41 -31.91
CA LEU A 45 3.86 14.17 -31.12
C LEU A 45 4.10 13.98 -29.64
N ARG A 46 3.88 15.03 -28.86
CA ARG A 46 3.90 14.91 -27.38
C ARG A 46 2.85 13.91 -26.93
N VAL A 47 3.17 13.20 -25.86
CA VAL A 47 2.19 12.38 -25.17
C VAL A 47 0.99 13.24 -24.78
N MET A 48 -0.22 12.76 -24.95
CA MET A 48 -1.49 13.44 -24.69
C MET A 48 -1.83 14.61 -25.65
N PHE A 49 -1.12 14.79 -26.80
CA PHE A 49 -1.51 15.77 -27.79
C PHE A 49 -2.86 15.38 -28.46
N GLN A 50 -3.82 16.28 -28.43
CA GLN A 50 -5.20 16.06 -28.88
C GLN A 50 -5.57 16.94 -30.10
N GLY A 51 -4.63 17.11 -31.06
CA GLY A 51 -4.91 17.83 -32.30
C GLY A 51 -5.15 19.34 -32.11
N GLY A 52 -4.72 19.95 -31.02
CA GLY A 52 -4.95 21.35 -30.69
C GLY A 52 -6.04 21.58 -29.63
N GLN A 53 -6.86 20.60 -29.36
CA GLN A 53 -7.77 20.64 -28.19
C GLN A 53 -6.97 20.65 -26.88
N ARG A 54 -7.48 21.37 -25.89
CA ARG A 54 -6.86 21.40 -24.54
C ARG A 54 -6.81 19.99 -23.94
N PRO A 55 -5.61 19.45 -23.65
CA PRO A 55 -5.49 18.12 -23.07
C PRO A 55 -6.19 18.00 -21.72
N LEU A 56 -6.77 16.83 -21.43
CA LEU A 56 -7.47 16.56 -20.18
C LEU A 56 -6.62 16.90 -18.94
N ALA A 57 -5.32 16.59 -19.00
CA ALA A 57 -4.38 16.90 -17.91
C ALA A 57 -4.29 18.39 -17.57
N GLN A 58 -4.56 19.27 -18.54
CA GLN A 58 -4.61 20.72 -18.34
C GLN A 58 -6.01 21.21 -17.96
N ALA A 59 -7.05 20.45 -18.29
CA ALA A 59 -8.44 20.79 -17.96
C ALA A 59 -8.80 20.41 -16.52
N ILE A 60 -8.18 19.38 -15.97
CA ILE A 60 -8.41 18.93 -14.59
C ILE A 60 -7.76 19.91 -13.61
N PRO A 61 -8.44 20.27 -12.51
CA PRO A 61 -7.85 21.08 -11.45
C PRO A 61 -6.57 20.44 -10.87
N LYS A 62 -5.59 21.27 -10.53
CA LYS A 62 -4.38 20.79 -9.84
C LYS A 62 -4.76 20.16 -8.49
N ASN A 63 -4.21 18.98 -8.22
CA ASN A 63 -4.31 18.38 -6.89
C ASN A 63 -3.62 19.29 -5.87
N ARG A 64 -4.31 19.59 -4.76
CA ARG A 64 -3.73 20.32 -3.65
C ARG A 64 -2.94 19.36 -2.77
N GLY A 65 -1.67 19.65 -2.52
CA GLY A 65 -0.77 18.84 -1.72
C GLY A 65 -0.38 17.51 -2.38
N PHE A 66 0.22 16.65 -1.60
CA PHE A 66 0.57 15.28 -1.99
C PHE A 66 -0.11 14.27 -1.08
N LYS A 67 -0.40 13.08 -1.58
CA LYS A 67 -0.92 11.97 -0.78
C LYS A 67 0.26 11.13 -0.31
N SER A 68 0.39 10.96 1.00
CA SER A 68 1.36 10.03 1.58
C SER A 68 0.99 8.60 1.22
N LEU A 69 2.00 7.80 0.85
CA LEU A 69 1.84 6.35 0.65
C LEU A 69 1.76 5.59 1.98
N LYS A 70 2.16 6.23 3.10
CA LYS A 70 2.08 5.64 4.43
C LYS A 70 0.62 5.62 4.89
N ALA A 71 0.10 4.44 5.19
CA ALA A 71 -1.22 4.29 5.76
C ALA A 71 -1.29 4.98 7.14
N PRO A 72 -2.29 5.84 7.41
CA PRO A 72 -2.50 6.43 8.73
C PRO A 72 -2.88 5.34 9.74
N ALA A 73 -2.58 5.59 11.02
CA ALA A 73 -3.04 4.72 12.09
C ALA A 73 -4.57 4.79 12.20
N GLN A 74 -5.19 3.64 12.46
CA GLN A 74 -6.62 3.56 12.79
C GLN A 74 -6.84 4.15 14.18
N VAL A 75 -7.80 5.04 14.31
CA VAL A 75 -8.07 5.74 15.56
C VAL A 75 -9.23 5.06 16.27
N VAL A 76 -9.03 4.76 17.55
CA VAL A 76 -10.07 4.28 18.47
C VAL A 76 -10.18 5.26 19.62
N TYR A 77 -11.38 5.60 20.02
CA TYR A 77 -11.63 6.53 21.12
C TYR A 77 -11.82 5.78 22.44
N THR A 78 -11.49 6.47 23.55
CA THR A 78 -11.57 5.90 24.91
C THR A 78 -12.98 5.49 25.32
N ASP A 79 -14.01 6.22 24.88
CA ASP A 79 -15.41 5.87 25.14
C ASP A 79 -15.81 4.50 24.55
N ASN A 80 -15.28 4.15 23.38
CA ASN A 80 -15.56 2.89 22.73
C ASN A 80 -14.91 1.69 23.45
N LEU A 81 -13.89 1.91 24.27
CA LEU A 81 -13.24 0.86 25.04
C LEU A 81 -14.10 0.36 26.21
N ASN A 82 -15.05 1.15 26.69
CA ASN A 82 -15.93 0.77 27.81
C ASN A 82 -16.81 -0.46 27.53
N SER A 83 -16.98 -0.81 26.25
CA SER A 83 -17.68 -2.03 25.83
C SER A 83 -16.81 -3.29 25.88
N LEU A 84 -15.52 -3.14 26.13
CA LEU A 84 -14.55 -4.22 26.16
C LEU A 84 -14.08 -4.49 27.58
N SER A 85 -13.54 -5.68 27.84
CA SER A 85 -13.00 -6.07 29.15
C SER A 85 -11.78 -6.99 28.98
N GLY A 86 -10.87 -6.93 29.95
CA GLY A 86 -9.67 -7.75 29.97
C GLY A 86 -8.58 -7.26 29.02
N VAL A 87 -7.91 -8.17 28.32
CA VAL A 87 -6.81 -7.84 27.40
C VAL A 87 -7.37 -7.45 26.04
N VAL A 88 -7.05 -6.24 25.60
CA VAL A 88 -7.51 -5.69 24.32
C VAL A 88 -6.32 -5.53 23.37
N ASP A 89 -6.33 -6.30 22.32
CA ASP A 89 -5.37 -6.28 21.22
C ASP A 89 -6.04 -5.88 19.88
N ASN A 90 -5.27 -5.86 18.79
CA ASN A 90 -5.80 -5.51 17.48
C ASN A 90 -6.92 -6.46 17.01
N PHE A 91 -6.87 -7.74 17.36
CA PHE A 91 -7.88 -8.70 16.94
C PHE A 91 -9.20 -8.50 17.71
N THR A 92 -9.11 -8.25 19.00
CA THR A 92 -10.27 -7.92 19.85
C THR A 92 -10.98 -6.65 19.36
N LEU A 93 -10.21 -5.62 18.98
CA LEU A 93 -10.75 -4.38 18.42
C LEU A 93 -11.40 -4.60 17.05
N TYR A 94 -10.88 -5.53 16.25
CA TYR A 94 -11.45 -5.90 14.97
C TYR A 94 -12.76 -6.68 15.13
N GLU A 95 -12.82 -7.64 16.04
CA GLU A 95 -14.03 -8.41 16.36
C GLU A 95 -15.13 -7.51 16.91
N ALA A 96 -14.77 -6.48 17.70
CA ALA A 96 -15.71 -5.45 18.17
C ALA A 96 -16.12 -4.45 17.06
N GLY A 97 -15.56 -4.54 15.85
CA GLY A 97 -15.88 -3.65 14.73
C GLY A 97 -15.36 -2.21 14.87
N LEU A 98 -14.43 -1.96 15.80
CA LEU A 98 -13.86 -0.63 16.06
C LEU A 98 -12.75 -0.25 15.08
N ILE A 99 -12.14 -1.22 14.43
CA ILE A 99 -11.09 -1.04 13.42
C ILE A 99 -11.40 -1.82 12.15
N ALA A 100 -10.92 -1.34 11.01
CA ALA A 100 -11.20 -1.95 9.71
C ALA A 100 -10.35 -3.20 9.45
N THR A 101 -9.14 -3.28 10.02
CA THR A 101 -8.23 -4.41 9.85
C THR A 101 -7.27 -4.54 11.03
N PRO A 102 -6.97 -5.76 11.51
CA PRO A 102 -6.03 -5.95 12.62
C PRO A 102 -4.57 -5.74 12.23
N PHE A 103 -4.25 -5.71 10.92
CA PHE A 103 -2.88 -5.65 10.39
C PHE A 103 -2.35 -4.23 10.18
N HIS A 104 -3.06 -3.21 10.61
CA HIS A 104 -2.63 -1.82 10.60
C HIS A 104 -2.36 -1.32 12.01
N THR A 105 -1.53 -0.28 12.11
CA THR A 105 -1.28 0.40 13.39
C THR A 105 -2.56 0.99 13.96
N VAL A 106 -2.76 0.84 15.24
CA VAL A 106 -3.88 1.41 15.99
C VAL A 106 -3.37 2.46 16.95
N LYS A 107 -4.11 3.56 17.09
CA LYS A 107 -3.84 4.62 18.04
C LYS A 107 -5.08 4.96 18.85
N ILE A 108 -4.98 4.93 20.17
CA ILE A 108 -6.05 5.37 21.07
C ILE A 108 -5.91 6.85 21.36
N ILE A 109 -7.04 7.56 21.27
CA ILE A 109 -7.15 8.98 21.53
C ILE A 109 -8.27 9.20 22.56
N THR A 110 -8.06 10.15 23.46
CA THR A 110 -9.04 10.50 24.49
C THR A 110 -10.30 11.09 23.88
N ARG A 111 -11.41 10.50 24.24
CA ARG A 111 -12.77 11.01 24.02
C ARG A 111 -13.68 10.33 25.05
N GLY A 112 -14.22 11.11 25.98
CA GLY A 112 -14.98 10.55 27.10
C GLY A 112 -14.10 9.90 28.16
N GLU A 113 -14.73 9.31 29.16
CA GLU A 113 -14.08 8.70 30.33
C GLU A 113 -13.96 7.19 30.16
N ILE A 114 -12.90 6.60 30.71
CA ILE A 114 -12.72 5.16 30.82
C ILE A 114 -13.25 4.73 32.19
N THR A 115 -14.24 3.85 32.19
CA THR A 115 -14.87 3.31 33.39
C THR A 115 -14.45 1.89 33.71
N THR A 116 -13.95 1.15 32.69
CA THR A 116 -13.57 -0.26 32.79
C THR A 116 -12.05 -0.42 32.91
N GLN A 117 -11.62 -1.37 33.72
CA GLN A 117 -10.22 -1.75 33.80
C GLN A 117 -9.85 -2.61 32.59
N ILE A 118 -8.88 -2.16 31.80
CA ILE A 118 -8.50 -2.78 30.53
C ILE A 118 -7.00 -2.78 30.37
N ASP A 119 -6.44 -3.90 29.92
CA ASP A 119 -5.04 -4.04 29.56
C ASP A 119 -4.86 -3.92 28.05
N LEU A 120 -4.28 -2.81 27.60
CA LEU A 120 -4.13 -2.49 26.18
C LEU A 120 -2.79 -2.98 25.62
N LYS A 121 -2.84 -3.88 24.62
CA LYS A 121 -1.69 -4.38 23.85
C LYS A 121 -1.73 -3.88 22.41
N ILE A 122 -1.38 -2.62 22.20
CA ILE A 122 -1.47 -1.94 20.91
C ILE A 122 -0.22 -1.11 20.59
N GLN A 123 -0.19 -0.48 19.39
CA GLN A 123 1.00 0.20 18.88
C GLN A 123 1.20 1.59 19.46
N SER A 124 0.13 2.34 19.72
CA SER A 124 0.25 3.71 20.25
C SER A 124 -0.98 4.19 21.01
N ILE A 125 -0.75 5.10 21.95
CA ILE A 125 -1.77 5.75 22.76
C ILE A 125 -1.40 7.25 22.92
N SER A 126 -2.37 8.14 23.03
CA SER A 126 -2.11 9.55 23.37
C SER A 126 -1.73 9.69 24.85
N ALA A 127 -1.00 10.76 25.22
CA ALA A 127 -0.59 11.00 26.61
C ALA A 127 -1.80 11.08 27.55
N SER A 128 -2.79 11.89 27.20
CA SER A 128 -4.03 12.03 27.98
C SER A 128 -4.83 10.71 28.09
N ALA A 129 -4.86 9.89 27.02
CA ALA A 129 -5.53 8.59 27.09
C ALA A 129 -4.79 7.59 27.98
N LYS A 130 -3.46 7.68 28.04
CA LYS A 130 -2.64 6.87 28.93
C LYS A 130 -2.89 7.22 30.40
N GLU A 131 -2.98 8.50 30.73
CA GLU A 131 -3.32 8.98 32.06
C GLU A 131 -4.73 8.51 32.47
N ALA A 132 -5.71 8.68 31.58
CA ALA A 132 -7.09 8.22 31.84
C ALA A 132 -7.15 6.70 32.06
N LEU A 133 -6.39 5.91 31.29
CA LEU A 133 -6.30 4.47 31.46
C LEU A 133 -5.68 4.08 32.81
N SER A 134 -4.59 4.75 33.19
CA SER A 134 -3.92 4.51 34.49
C SER A 134 -4.83 4.84 35.65
N ASN A 135 -5.61 5.93 35.55
CA ASN A 135 -6.60 6.32 36.57
C ASN A 135 -7.75 5.30 36.71
N ALA A 136 -8.10 4.63 35.61
CA ALA A 136 -9.08 3.53 35.61
C ALA A 136 -8.48 2.17 36.05
N GLY A 137 -7.18 2.13 36.40
CA GLY A 137 -6.50 0.91 36.85
C GLY A 137 -6.06 -0.04 35.73
N GLY A 138 -6.11 0.41 34.48
CA GLY A 138 -5.65 -0.35 33.32
C GLY A 138 -4.15 -0.20 33.04
N SER A 139 -3.62 -1.08 32.19
CA SER A 139 -2.23 -1.05 31.75
C SER A 139 -2.09 -0.85 30.23
N PHE A 140 -0.94 -0.31 29.81
CA PHE A 140 -0.60 -0.18 28.38
C PHE A 140 0.74 -0.80 28.06
N GLU A 141 0.73 -1.77 27.15
CA GLU A 141 1.92 -2.40 26.59
C GLU A 141 2.00 -2.10 25.09
N LYS A 142 3.16 -1.59 24.65
CA LYS A 142 3.38 -1.35 23.22
C LYS A 142 3.80 -2.63 22.52
N VAL A 143 2.96 -3.09 21.59
CA VAL A 143 3.20 -4.30 20.79
C VAL A 143 3.39 -3.94 19.32
N ALA A 144 4.19 -4.72 18.58
CA ALA A 144 4.33 -4.57 17.14
C ALA A 144 3.01 -4.87 16.42
N THR A 145 2.81 -4.25 15.24
CA THR A 145 1.65 -4.54 14.40
C THR A 145 1.67 -6.00 13.95
N PRO A 146 0.59 -6.76 14.10
CA PRO A 146 0.53 -8.14 13.64
C PRO A 146 0.68 -8.21 12.12
N LEU A 147 1.47 -9.17 11.63
CA LEU A 147 1.68 -9.40 10.21
C LEU A 147 0.64 -10.39 9.66
N PRO A 148 0.17 -10.22 8.42
CA PRO A 148 -0.67 -11.20 7.74
C PRO A 148 0.06 -12.54 7.60
N LYS A 149 -0.70 -13.64 7.56
CA LYS A 149 -0.14 -15.01 7.51
C LYS A 149 0.84 -15.23 6.34
N SER A 150 0.58 -14.63 5.18
CA SER A 150 1.45 -14.70 3.99
C SER A 150 2.84 -14.11 4.21
N VAL A 151 2.96 -13.05 5.02
CA VAL A 151 4.25 -12.41 5.34
C VAL A 151 4.99 -13.19 6.41
N LYS A 152 4.28 -13.73 7.41
CA LYS A 152 4.88 -14.59 8.44
C LYS A 152 5.50 -15.87 7.89
N GLN A 153 4.91 -16.43 6.82
CA GLN A 153 5.46 -17.61 6.16
C GLN A 153 6.76 -17.29 5.41
N ALA A 154 6.83 -16.15 4.71
CA ALA A 154 8.04 -15.73 4.01
C ALA A 154 9.22 -15.46 4.99
N GLU A 155 8.96 -14.82 6.13
CA GLU A 155 9.99 -14.57 7.16
C GLU A 155 10.46 -15.85 7.89
N ALA A 156 9.66 -16.91 7.87
CA ALA A 156 10.02 -18.20 8.46
C ALA A 156 10.86 -19.08 7.52
N GLU A 157 10.73 -18.88 6.20
CA GLU A 157 11.52 -19.59 5.17
C GLU A 157 12.92 -18.96 4.97
N ASP A 158 13.10 -17.67 5.35
CA ASP A 158 14.40 -16.97 5.27
C ASP A 158 15.31 -17.17 6.51
N LYS A 159 14.89 -17.96 7.51
CA LYS A 159 15.68 -18.35 8.69
C LYS A 159 16.16 -19.78 8.65
#